data_248523934439b9273b74703454fc261f
#
_entry.id   248523934439b9273b74703454fc261f
#
_cell.length_a   1.000
_cell.length_b   1.000
_cell.length_c   1.000
_cell.angle_alpha   90.00
_cell.angle_beta   90.00
_cell.angle_gamma   90.00
#
_symmetry.space_group_name_H-M   'P 1'
#
loop_
_entity.id
_entity.type
_entity.pdbx_description
1 polymer ?
#
loop_
_entity_poly.entity_id
_entity_poly.type
_entity_poly.pdbx_seq_one_letter_code
_entity_poly.pdbx_strand_id
1 'polypeptide(L)'
;MLLNYGIIGTGMMGCEHIRNLKKISDVNIAAIADPNENSRQWGMNACGDSFKPQQYGDYKDLLNREDIDVVVVASPNFTHI
;
A
#
# COMPACT_ATOMS: atom_id res chain seq x y z
N MET A 1 -5.03 0.99 -19.47
CA MET A 1 -5.01 -0.20 -18.61
C MET A 1 -4.69 0.19 -17.18
N LEU A 2 -5.51 -0.25 -16.24
CA LEU A 2 -5.33 0.12 -14.83
C LEU A 2 -4.34 -0.84 -14.17
N LEU A 3 -3.31 -0.29 -13.54
CA LEU A 3 -2.35 -1.09 -12.78
C LEU A 3 -2.76 -1.15 -11.31
N ASN A 4 -2.80 -2.35 -10.76
CA ASN A 4 -3.13 -2.55 -9.35
C ASN A 4 -1.85 -2.62 -8.53
N TYR A 5 -1.73 -1.70 -7.58
CA TYR A 5 -0.58 -1.62 -6.69
C TYR A 5 -0.90 -2.23 -5.34
N GLY A 6 0.07 -2.91 -4.76
CA GLY A 6 0.06 -3.31 -3.37
C GLY A 6 1.14 -2.55 -2.61
N ILE A 7 0.80 -2.00 -1.46
CA ILE A 7 1.73 -1.22 -0.64
C ILE A 7 2.04 -2.02 0.62
N ILE A 8 3.31 -2.34 0.82
CA ILE A 8 3.77 -3.00 2.05
C ILE A 8 4.45 -1.96 2.92
N GLY A 9 3.90 -1.73 4.10
CA GLY A 9 4.36 -0.68 5.00
C GLY A 9 3.61 0.61 4.74
N THR A 10 2.74 0.99 5.69
CA THR A 10 1.90 2.19 5.56
C THR A 10 2.22 3.23 6.62
N GLY A 11 3.46 3.24 7.11
CA GLY A 11 3.95 4.33 7.92
C GLY A 11 4.16 5.57 7.07
N MET A 12 4.98 6.50 7.55
CA MET A 12 5.15 7.79 6.89
C MET A 12 5.55 7.66 5.41
N MET A 13 6.52 6.79 5.10
CA MET A 13 7.00 6.61 3.73
C MET A 13 5.94 5.96 2.84
N GLY A 14 5.22 4.97 3.37
CA GLY A 14 4.16 4.32 2.63
C GLY A 14 3.04 5.29 2.28
N CYS A 15 2.66 6.14 3.23
CA CYS A 15 1.63 7.14 2.99
C CYS A 15 2.07 8.16 1.93
N GLU A 16 3.35 8.52 1.93
CA GLU A 16 3.87 9.42 0.92
C GLU A 16 3.82 8.80 -0.48
N HIS A 17 4.17 7.53 -0.60
CA HIS A 17 4.03 6.80 -1.87
C HIS A 17 2.57 6.80 -2.34
N ILE A 18 1.64 6.57 -1.42
CA ILE A 18 0.21 6.58 -1.75
C ILE A 18 -0.20 7.94 -2.31
N ARG A 19 0.22 9.02 -1.65
CA ARG A 19 -0.12 10.37 -2.10
C ARG A 19 0.45 10.65 -3.50
N ASN A 20 1.67 10.17 -3.76
CA ASN A 20 2.28 10.35 -5.07
C ASN A 20 1.55 9.55 -6.14
N LEU A 21 1.13 8.34 -5.83
CA LEU A 21 0.39 7.50 -6.78
C LEU A 21 -0.97 8.09 -7.14
N LYS A 22 -1.58 8.84 -6.22
CA LYS A 22 -2.86 9.50 -6.50
C LYS A 22 -2.76 10.51 -7.63
N LYS A 23 -1.57 10.99 -7.93
CA LYS A 23 -1.33 11.98 -9.00
C LYS A 23 -1.15 11.35 -10.36
N ILE A 24 -1.06 10.02 -10.41
CA ILE A 24 -0.79 9.28 -11.64
C ILE A 24 -2.09 8.65 -12.12
N SER A 25 -2.43 8.84 -13.38
CA SER A 25 -3.57 8.16 -13.97
C SER A 25 -3.26 6.69 -14.20
N ASP A 26 -4.29 5.88 -14.33
CA ASP A 26 -4.17 4.43 -14.59
C ASP A 26 -3.54 3.65 -13.44
N VAL A 27 -3.60 4.18 -12.22
CA VAL A 27 -3.11 3.50 -11.02
C VAL A 27 -4.26 3.29 -10.06
N ASN A 28 -4.33 2.09 -9.50
CA ASN A 28 -5.25 1.76 -8.42
C ASN A 28 -4.44 1.10 -7.30
N ILE A 29 -4.70 1.49 -6.06
CA ILE A 29 -4.11 0.79 -4.92
C ILE A 29 -5.14 -0.24 -4.46
N ALA A 30 -4.87 -1.49 -4.76
CA ALA A 30 -5.79 -2.59 -4.49
C ALA A 30 -5.63 -3.17 -3.09
N ALA A 31 -4.44 -3.04 -2.51
CA ALA A 31 -4.17 -3.63 -1.19
C ALA A 31 -3.06 -2.88 -0.48
N ILE A 32 -3.16 -2.84 0.84
CA ILE A 32 -2.11 -2.35 1.71
C ILE A 32 -1.87 -3.38 2.80
N ALA A 33 -0.65 -3.48 3.28
CA ALA A 33 -0.28 -4.41 4.35
C ALA A 33 0.65 -3.75 5.34
N ASP A 34 0.37 -3.91 6.61
CA ASP A 34 1.22 -3.44 7.71
C ASP A 34 0.76 -4.16 8.97
N PRO A 35 1.67 -4.72 9.78
CA PRO A 35 1.26 -5.39 11.01
C PRO A 35 0.68 -4.43 12.05
N ASN A 36 0.96 -3.14 11.93
CA ASN A 36 0.46 -2.13 12.87
C ASN A 36 -0.87 -1.59 12.36
N GLU A 37 -1.91 -1.73 13.17
CA GLU A 37 -3.25 -1.27 12.80
C GLU A 37 -3.32 0.24 12.59
N ASN A 38 -2.61 1.00 13.42
CA ASN A 38 -2.58 2.46 13.28
C ASN A 38 -1.94 2.87 11.96
N SER A 39 -0.87 2.17 11.56
CA SER A 39 -0.22 2.44 10.28
C SER A 39 -1.15 2.13 9.11
N ARG A 40 -1.93 1.04 9.21
CA ARG A 40 -2.92 0.73 8.18
C ARG A 40 -3.97 1.83 8.07
N GLN A 41 -4.41 2.36 9.22
CA GLN A 41 -5.38 3.46 9.22
C GLN A 41 -4.81 4.70 8.55
N TRP A 42 -3.54 5.00 8.80
CA TRP A 42 -2.86 6.10 8.10
C TRP A 42 -2.84 5.89 6.59
N GLY A 43 -2.58 4.63 6.18
CA GLY A 43 -2.61 4.29 4.76
C GLY A 43 -3.99 4.52 4.14
N MET A 44 -5.03 4.10 4.85
CA MET A 44 -6.40 4.33 4.38
C MET A 44 -6.73 5.82 4.29
N ASN A 45 -6.27 6.60 5.26
CA ASN A 45 -6.47 8.05 5.24
C ASN A 45 -5.74 8.70 4.07
N ALA A 46 -4.54 8.21 3.75
CA ALA A 46 -3.78 8.72 2.61
C ALA A 46 -4.49 8.41 1.29
N CYS A 47 -5.12 7.24 1.20
CA CYS A 47 -5.91 6.88 0.02
C CYS A 47 -7.13 7.79 -0.12
N GLY A 48 -7.74 8.18 0.99
CA GLY A 48 -8.95 9.00 0.99
C GLY A 48 -10.06 8.29 0.22
N ASP A 49 -10.72 9.03 -0.67
CA ASP A 49 -11.77 8.48 -1.51
C ASP A 49 -11.26 8.02 -2.88
N SER A 50 -9.96 8.23 -3.14
CA SER A 50 -9.38 7.89 -4.44
C SER A 50 -9.23 6.38 -4.63
N PHE A 51 -8.89 5.68 -3.56
CA PHE A 51 -8.69 4.24 -3.58
C PHE A 51 -9.36 3.60 -2.38
N LYS A 52 -9.78 2.35 -2.54
CA LYS A 52 -10.38 1.58 -1.45
C LYS A 52 -9.67 0.23 -1.33
N PRO A 53 -8.40 0.22 -0.89
CA PRO A 53 -7.63 -1.00 -0.84
C PRO A 53 -8.10 -1.94 0.27
N GLN A 54 -7.87 -3.22 0.06
CA GLN A 54 -8.04 -4.23 1.10
C GLN A 54 -6.86 -4.11 2.07
N GLN A 55 -7.14 -4.20 3.37
CA GLN A 55 -6.12 -4.13 4.40
C GLN A 55 -5.69 -5.53 4.84
N TYR A 56 -4.39 -5.69 5.04
CA TYR A 56 -3.82 -6.94 5.55
C TYR A 56 -2.86 -6.65 6.68
N GLY A 57 -2.91 -7.48 7.73
CA GLY A 57 -1.94 -7.42 8.81
C GLY A 57 -0.62 -8.10 8.46
N ASP A 58 -0.65 -9.03 7.51
CA ASP A 58 0.52 -9.78 7.07
C ASP A 58 0.74 -9.52 5.59
N TYR A 59 1.95 -9.07 5.23
CA TYR A 59 2.27 -8.77 3.84
C TYR A 59 2.17 -10.01 2.95
N LYS A 60 2.29 -11.21 3.51
CA LYS A 60 2.19 -12.44 2.73
C LYS A 60 0.81 -12.61 2.12
N ASP A 61 -0.23 -12.16 2.82
CA ASP A 61 -1.59 -12.22 2.30
C ASP A 61 -1.75 -11.30 1.10
N LEU A 62 -1.09 -10.15 1.13
CA LEU A 62 -1.10 -9.23 0.00
C LEU A 62 -0.37 -9.86 -1.18
N LEU A 63 0.78 -10.48 -0.95
CA LEU A 63 1.58 -11.09 -2.01
C LEU A 63 0.89 -12.30 -2.64
N ASN A 64 -0.06 -12.92 -1.94
CA ASN A 64 -0.82 -14.05 -2.48
C ASN A 64 -1.91 -13.62 -3.46
N ARG A 65 -2.17 -12.34 -3.58
CA ARG A 65 -3.17 -11.86 -4.53
C ARG A 65 -2.62 -11.94 -5.95
N GLU A 66 -3.46 -12.42 -6.85
CA GLU A 66 -3.08 -12.55 -8.26
C GLU A 66 -3.32 -11.28 -9.05
N ASP A 67 -4.08 -10.33 -8.49
CA ASP A 67 -4.46 -9.12 -9.20
C ASP A 67 -3.50 -7.95 -8.97
N ILE A 68 -2.41 -8.15 -8.21
CA ILE A 68 -1.43 -7.11 -7.95
C ILE A 68 -0.39 -7.10 -9.05
N ASP A 69 -0.26 -5.96 -9.73
CA ASP A 69 0.72 -5.80 -10.81
C ASP A 69 2.06 -5.28 -10.31
N VAL A 70 2.04 -4.41 -9.29
CA VAL A 70 3.24 -3.77 -8.75
C VAL A 70 3.17 -3.79 -7.24
N VAL A 71 4.27 -4.15 -6.60
CA VAL A 71 4.38 -4.11 -5.15
C VAL A 71 5.40 -3.04 -4.77
N VAL A 72 4.98 -2.12 -3.92
CA VAL A 72 5.86 -1.08 -3.36
C VAL A 72 6.16 -1.46 -1.92
N VAL A 73 7.43 -1.61 -1.59
CA VAL A 73 7.86 -1.93 -0.23
C VAL A 73 8.43 -0.67 0.39
N ALA A 74 7.75 -0.18 1.42
CA ALA A 74 8.09 1.08 2.08
C ALA A 74 8.39 0.91 3.56
N SER A 75 8.70 -0.31 3.99
CA SER A 75 8.98 -0.58 5.40
C SER A 75 10.40 -0.16 5.74
N PRO A 76 10.60 0.67 6.77
CA PRO A 76 11.94 1.08 7.19
C PRO A 76 12.75 -0.08 7.77
N ASN A 77 12.11 -1.17 8.14
CA ASN A 77 12.80 -2.30 8.77
C ASN A 77 13.76 -3.02 7.83
N PHE A 78 13.64 -2.82 6.54
CA PHE A 78 14.51 -3.47 5.59
C PHE A 78 15.92 -2.90 5.58
N THR A 79 16.13 -1.81 6.27
CA THR A 79 17.45 -1.17 6.31
C THR A 79 18.31 -1.65 7.48
N HIS A 80 17.79 -2.50 8.31
CA HIS A 80 18.45 -2.94 9.54
C HIS A 80 19.06 -4.32 9.39
N ILE A 81 19.94 -4.45 8.49
CA ILE A 81 20.55 -5.76 8.31
C ILE A 81 22.05 -5.67 8.52
#